data_9c62b11b9e106b854cf48ee3c2f71ecc
#
_entry.id   9c62b11b9e106b854cf48ee3c2f71ecc
#
_cell.length_a   1.000
_cell.length_b   1.000
_cell.length_c   1.000
_cell.angle_alpha   90.00
_cell.angle_beta   90.00
_cell.angle_gamma   90.00
#
_symmetry.space_group_name_H-M   'P 1'
#
loop_
_entity.id
_entity.type
_entity.pdbx_description
1 polymer ?
#
loop_
_entity_poly.entity_id
_entity_poly.type
_entity_poly.pdbx_seq_one_letter_code
_entity_poly.pdbx_strand_id
1 'polypeptide(L)'
;MYKFIFSIFALFPSGICNAQVERLLYVAEDHGFIYVYDINDGHRLLRKFEVPGTGSYKGISADATRGKLYLSSYVGDQFVCVDLKTEKTEWSIPINGYPDSQAQTPDGKFVYLPKRHGRGWDVIDVDLRKVVDYIPIPYGNPHNTWCSKDGKLMYLAGLGNENLYVADVSTHKIIKTVGPFEPNPDKGWGWIDKTYDGPKGIRPFAVSNDDLYCYINVDGILGYEIGDLRTGKRLGRVDIQGFEKLRGGHLTTSHGVNITPDQKEIWVSNDAGPYVHVFDCTVTPHQQIANIKLNRKNGWISFSIDGKYVYPSSGDVINAQTKKIVAQLIESEKVVEIQFEHGKAIRVGTR
;
A
#
# COMPACT_ATOMS: atom_id res chain seq x y z
N MET A 1 -25.43 70.27 -34.33
CA MET A 1 -24.94 69.83 -32.97
C MET A 1 -25.19 68.34 -32.87
N TYR A 2 -24.20 67.55 -33.30
CA TYR A 2 -24.28 66.04 -33.22
C TYR A 2 -23.58 65.56 -31.96
N LYS A 3 -24.32 64.85 -31.08
CA LYS A 3 -23.76 64.17 -29.90
C LYS A 3 -23.33 62.80 -30.32
N PHE A 4 -22.01 62.52 -30.22
CA PHE A 4 -21.45 61.19 -30.31
C PHE A 4 -21.58 60.52 -28.95
N ILE A 5 -22.26 59.36 -28.90
CA ILE A 5 -22.32 58.48 -27.73
C ILE A 5 -21.21 57.45 -27.91
N PHE A 6 -20.19 57.53 -27.05
CA PHE A 6 -19.18 56.49 -26.94
C PHE A 6 -19.71 55.36 -26.01
N SER A 7 -20.00 54.21 -26.61
CA SER A 7 -20.25 52.97 -25.83
C SER A 7 -18.92 52.35 -25.44
N ILE A 8 -18.62 52.38 -24.14
CA ILE A 8 -17.47 51.64 -23.55
C ILE A 8 -17.89 50.19 -23.39
N PHE A 9 -17.36 49.29 -24.24
CA PHE A 9 -17.42 47.85 -24.02
C PHE A 9 -16.41 47.50 -22.92
N ALA A 10 -16.91 47.15 -21.73
CA ALA A 10 -16.10 46.57 -20.69
C ALA A 10 -15.80 45.10 -21.09
N LEU A 11 -14.56 44.84 -21.47
CA LEU A 11 -14.01 43.50 -21.60
C LEU A 11 -13.86 42.92 -20.19
N PHE A 12 -14.76 42.03 -19.80
CA PHE A 12 -14.55 41.17 -18.65
C PHE A 12 -13.45 40.16 -19.00
N PRO A 13 -12.37 40.09 -18.22
CA PRO A 13 -11.41 39.02 -18.43
C PRO A 13 -12.11 37.68 -18.11
N SER A 14 -12.22 36.83 -19.12
CA SER A 14 -12.59 35.43 -18.93
C SER A 14 -11.50 34.79 -18.07
N GLY A 15 -11.73 34.80 -16.77
CA GLY A 15 -10.90 34.05 -15.83
C GLY A 15 -10.93 32.57 -16.23
N ILE A 16 -9.80 32.07 -16.68
CA ILE A 16 -9.60 30.63 -16.83
C ILE A 16 -9.72 30.08 -15.41
N CYS A 17 -10.90 29.56 -15.06
CA CYS A 17 -11.10 28.81 -13.84
C CYS A 17 -10.30 27.51 -14.03
N ASN A 18 -9.04 27.49 -13.64
CA ASN A 18 -8.30 26.24 -13.50
C ASN A 18 -9.07 25.41 -12.49
N ALA A 19 -9.74 24.36 -12.94
CA ALA A 19 -10.41 23.42 -12.06
C ALA A 19 -9.34 22.86 -11.10
N GLN A 20 -9.53 23.16 -9.83
CA GLN A 20 -8.64 22.65 -8.80
C GLN A 20 -8.81 21.13 -8.75
N VAL A 21 -7.72 20.38 -8.90
CA VAL A 21 -7.73 18.93 -8.72
C VAL A 21 -8.14 18.61 -7.29
N GLU A 22 -9.25 17.89 -7.16
CA GLU A 22 -9.75 17.39 -5.89
C GLU A 22 -8.94 16.14 -5.51
N ARG A 23 -8.33 16.15 -4.32
CA ARG A 23 -7.49 15.06 -3.81
C ARG A 23 -8.20 14.39 -2.65
N LEU A 24 -8.69 13.19 -2.84
CA LEU A 24 -9.45 12.45 -1.86
C LEU A 24 -8.67 11.23 -1.37
N LEU A 25 -8.63 11.04 -0.04
CA LEU A 25 -8.09 9.84 0.57
C LEU A 25 -9.24 8.93 0.98
N TYR A 26 -9.28 7.75 0.37
CA TYR A 26 -10.21 6.68 0.74
C TYR A 26 -9.54 5.79 1.77
N VAL A 27 -10.17 5.63 2.91
CA VAL A 27 -9.68 4.90 4.07
C VAL A 27 -10.64 3.76 4.38
N ALA A 28 -10.21 2.51 4.17
CA ALA A 28 -11.03 1.33 4.37
C ALA A 28 -10.94 0.85 5.83
N GLU A 29 -12.06 0.90 6.53
CA GLU A 29 -12.19 0.57 7.96
C GLU A 29 -12.68 -0.88 8.15
N ASP A 30 -12.32 -1.50 9.26
CA ASP A 30 -12.50 -2.93 9.49
C ASP A 30 -13.95 -3.44 9.57
N HIS A 31 -14.94 -2.54 9.77
CA HIS A 31 -16.35 -2.91 9.90
C HIS A 31 -17.17 -2.66 8.62
N GLY A 32 -16.52 -2.56 7.47
CA GLY A 32 -17.21 -2.46 6.18
C GLY A 32 -17.47 -1.03 5.72
N PHE A 33 -16.90 -0.02 6.38
CA PHE A 33 -17.02 1.36 5.97
C PHE A 33 -15.80 1.87 5.23
N ILE A 34 -16.03 2.75 4.26
CA ILE A 34 -15.01 3.56 3.60
C ILE A 34 -15.21 5.00 4.01
N TYR A 35 -14.18 5.62 4.57
CA TYR A 35 -14.15 7.04 4.92
C TYR A 35 -13.41 7.81 3.84
N VAL A 36 -13.93 8.97 3.48
CA VAL A 36 -13.37 9.82 2.42
C VAL A 36 -12.98 11.16 3.02
N TYR A 37 -11.68 11.47 2.93
CA TYR A 37 -11.10 12.70 3.47
C TYR A 37 -10.59 13.59 2.34
N ASP A 38 -10.71 14.91 2.51
CA ASP A 38 -10.17 15.92 1.59
C ASP A 38 -8.71 16.26 1.99
N ILE A 39 -7.77 15.83 1.16
CA ILE A 39 -6.33 16.10 1.38
C ILE A 39 -6.04 17.59 1.24
N ASN A 40 -6.72 18.29 0.34
CA ASN A 40 -6.51 19.71 0.09
C ASN A 40 -7.01 20.59 1.25
N ASP A 41 -7.97 20.10 2.04
CA ASP A 41 -8.55 20.79 3.20
C ASP A 41 -8.11 20.11 4.51
N GLY A 42 -6.79 19.94 4.69
CA GLY A 42 -6.21 19.44 5.93
C GLY A 42 -6.67 18.05 6.35
N HIS A 43 -7.07 17.19 5.42
CA HIS A 43 -7.65 15.87 5.66
C HIS A 43 -8.99 15.93 6.41
N ARG A 44 -9.82 16.91 6.10
CA ARG A 44 -11.16 16.99 6.65
C ARG A 44 -12.02 15.81 6.15
N LEU A 45 -12.71 15.14 7.07
CA LEU A 45 -13.69 14.11 6.71
C LEU A 45 -14.83 14.72 5.90
N LEU A 46 -15.06 14.22 4.69
CA LEU A 46 -16.17 14.65 3.84
C LEU A 46 -17.41 13.78 4.04
N ARG A 47 -17.21 12.46 4.02
CA ARG A 47 -18.29 11.47 4.08
C ARG A 47 -17.76 10.08 4.40
N LYS A 48 -18.68 9.18 4.67
CA LYS A 48 -18.44 7.73 4.71
C LYS A 48 -19.55 7.00 4.00
N PHE A 49 -19.26 5.83 3.47
CA PHE A 49 -20.26 4.93 2.91
C PHE A 49 -19.98 3.49 3.35
N GLU A 50 -21.00 2.65 3.35
CA GLU A 50 -20.91 1.24 3.70
C GLU A 50 -20.76 0.39 2.44
N VAL A 51 -19.95 -0.67 2.55
CA VAL A 51 -19.86 -1.76 1.55
C VAL A 51 -20.41 -3.02 2.21
N PRO A 52 -21.69 -3.32 2.04
CA PRO A 52 -22.39 -4.35 2.82
C PRO A 52 -21.78 -5.75 2.66
N GLY A 53 -21.75 -6.51 3.74
CA GLY A 53 -21.23 -7.88 3.76
C GLY A 53 -19.71 -7.99 3.70
N THR A 54 -19.01 -6.87 3.91
CA THR A 54 -17.54 -6.79 3.89
C THR A 54 -16.98 -6.32 5.22
N GLY A 55 -15.65 -6.31 5.32
CA GLY A 55 -14.92 -5.80 6.49
C GLY A 55 -13.54 -6.43 6.61
N SER A 56 -12.76 -5.97 7.59
CA SER A 56 -11.37 -6.38 7.79
C SER A 56 -10.60 -6.36 6.46
N TYR A 57 -10.60 -5.19 5.85
CA TYR A 57 -9.98 -5.02 4.53
C TYR A 57 -8.48 -5.21 4.61
N LYS A 58 -7.94 -6.08 3.76
CA LYS A 58 -6.50 -6.38 3.68
C LYS A 58 -5.85 -5.82 2.42
N GLY A 59 -6.64 -5.35 1.46
CA GLY A 59 -6.17 -4.69 0.24
C GLY A 59 -7.14 -3.63 -0.23
N ILE A 60 -6.59 -2.56 -0.81
CA ILE A 60 -7.32 -1.49 -1.49
C ILE A 60 -6.53 -1.08 -2.72
N SER A 61 -7.20 -0.92 -3.85
CA SER A 61 -6.65 -0.30 -5.05
C SER A 61 -7.75 0.44 -5.79
N ALA A 62 -7.39 1.32 -6.72
CA ALA A 62 -8.37 2.06 -7.50
C ALA A 62 -7.95 2.12 -8.98
N ASP A 63 -8.93 2.29 -9.85
CA ASP A 63 -8.74 2.46 -11.28
C ASP A 63 -9.43 3.77 -11.72
N ALA A 64 -8.62 4.77 -12.07
CA ALA A 64 -9.13 6.05 -12.53
C ALA A 64 -9.84 5.95 -13.87
N THR A 65 -9.35 5.09 -14.77
CA THR A 65 -9.90 4.94 -16.12
C THR A 65 -11.30 4.34 -16.07
N ARG A 66 -11.50 3.32 -15.23
CA ARG A 66 -12.80 2.66 -15.05
C ARG A 66 -13.66 3.32 -13.98
N GLY A 67 -13.10 4.24 -13.15
CA GLY A 67 -13.80 4.86 -12.03
C GLY A 67 -14.19 3.86 -10.95
N LYS A 68 -13.31 2.94 -10.60
CA LYS A 68 -13.57 1.84 -9.67
C LYS A 68 -12.61 1.82 -8.48
N LEU A 69 -13.12 1.35 -7.36
CA LEU A 69 -12.38 1.00 -6.15
C LEU A 69 -12.47 -0.50 -5.94
N TYR A 70 -11.34 -1.15 -5.68
CA TYR A 70 -11.26 -2.59 -5.45
C TYR A 70 -10.79 -2.87 -4.04
N LEU A 71 -11.48 -3.79 -3.37
CA LEU A 71 -11.28 -4.12 -1.96
C LEU A 71 -11.10 -5.63 -1.78
N SER A 72 -10.06 -6.02 -1.04
CA SER A 72 -9.92 -7.38 -0.49
C SER A 72 -10.59 -7.43 0.88
N SER A 73 -11.75 -8.06 0.98
CA SER A 73 -12.47 -8.20 2.24
C SER A 73 -12.20 -9.56 2.86
N TYR A 74 -11.54 -9.56 4.03
CA TYR A 74 -11.30 -10.78 4.80
C TYR A 74 -12.59 -11.31 5.42
N VAL A 75 -13.43 -10.42 5.95
CA VAL A 75 -14.81 -10.74 6.33
C VAL A 75 -15.65 -10.89 5.06
N GLY A 76 -16.37 -12.00 4.94
CA GLY A 76 -17.09 -12.36 3.73
C GLY A 76 -16.24 -13.07 2.67
N ASP A 77 -14.93 -13.15 2.85
CA ASP A 77 -13.97 -13.86 2.00
C ASP A 77 -14.19 -13.58 0.51
N GLN A 78 -14.14 -12.29 0.16
CA GLN A 78 -14.48 -11.82 -1.19
C GLN A 78 -13.59 -10.67 -1.67
N PHE A 79 -13.47 -10.58 -2.99
CA PHE A 79 -12.94 -9.42 -3.70
C PHE A 79 -14.10 -8.58 -4.23
N VAL A 80 -14.10 -7.28 -3.96
CA VAL A 80 -15.25 -6.41 -4.21
C VAL A 80 -14.85 -5.22 -5.09
N CYS A 81 -15.69 -4.93 -6.07
CA CYS A 81 -15.62 -3.74 -6.90
C CYS A 81 -16.70 -2.75 -6.49
N VAL A 82 -16.29 -1.55 -6.17
CA VAL A 82 -17.17 -0.42 -5.84
C VAL A 82 -17.06 0.63 -6.95
N ASP A 83 -18.17 1.13 -7.41
CA ASP A 83 -18.23 2.25 -8.36
C ASP A 83 -17.99 3.58 -7.62
N LEU A 84 -16.96 4.32 -8.03
CA LEU A 84 -16.55 5.57 -7.36
C LEU A 84 -17.58 6.71 -7.45
N LYS A 85 -18.43 6.69 -8.46
CA LYS A 85 -19.45 7.73 -8.64
C LYS A 85 -20.67 7.50 -7.76
N THR A 86 -21.11 6.25 -7.66
CA THR A 86 -22.31 5.88 -6.89
C THR A 86 -22.00 5.42 -5.48
N GLU A 87 -20.72 5.09 -5.20
CA GLU A 87 -20.22 4.53 -3.93
C GLU A 87 -20.94 3.23 -3.54
N LYS A 88 -21.37 2.45 -4.55
CA LYS A 88 -22.07 1.18 -4.37
C LYS A 88 -21.27 0.03 -4.93
N THR A 89 -21.42 -1.14 -4.31
CA THR A 89 -20.91 -2.38 -4.85
C THR A 89 -21.51 -2.62 -6.23
N GLU A 90 -20.66 -2.81 -7.25
CA GLU A 90 -21.06 -3.15 -8.60
C GLU A 90 -21.06 -4.67 -8.81
N TRP A 91 -20.01 -5.33 -8.33
CA TRP A 91 -19.87 -6.78 -8.34
C TRP A 91 -18.90 -7.25 -7.26
N SER A 92 -18.94 -8.53 -6.94
CA SER A 92 -17.98 -9.20 -6.06
C SER A 92 -17.70 -10.61 -6.53
N ILE A 93 -16.55 -11.15 -6.11
CA ILE A 93 -16.11 -12.51 -6.39
C ILE A 93 -15.77 -13.19 -5.06
N PRO A 94 -16.38 -14.34 -4.73
CA PRO A 94 -15.97 -15.15 -3.59
C PRO A 94 -14.57 -15.75 -3.86
N ILE A 95 -13.67 -15.67 -2.87
CA ILE A 95 -12.26 -16.04 -3.03
C ILE A 95 -11.97 -17.44 -2.48
N ASN A 96 -12.64 -17.86 -1.41
CA ASN A 96 -12.42 -19.15 -0.75
C ASN A 96 -10.95 -19.32 -0.29
N GLY A 97 -10.44 -18.39 0.50
CA GLY A 97 -9.07 -18.44 0.96
C GLY A 97 -8.58 -17.20 1.68
N TYR A 98 -9.49 -16.33 2.06
CA TYR A 98 -9.23 -15.09 2.78
C TYR A 98 -8.25 -14.17 2.03
N PRO A 99 -8.77 -13.25 1.20
CA PRO A 99 -7.96 -12.37 0.39
C PRO A 99 -7.13 -11.41 1.25
N ASP A 100 -5.89 -11.17 0.82
CA ASP A 100 -4.97 -10.28 1.50
C ASP A 100 -4.54 -9.12 0.59
N SER A 101 -3.35 -8.61 0.72
CA SER A 101 -2.88 -7.37 0.15
C SER A 101 -2.59 -7.47 -1.35
N GLN A 102 -3.56 -7.09 -2.13
CA GLN A 102 -3.55 -7.12 -3.59
C GLN A 102 -2.66 -6.06 -4.23
N ALA A 103 -2.29 -6.30 -5.49
CA ALA A 103 -1.81 -5.28 -6.41
C ALA A 103 -2.53 -5.39 -7.77
N GLN A 104 -2.66 -4.24 -8.43
CA GLN A 104 -3.28 -4.10 -9.74
C GLN A 104 -2.24 -3.72 -10.78
N THR A 105 -2.39 -4.20 -12.01
CA THR A 105 -1.58 -3.73 -13.13
C THR A 105 -1.93 -2.28 -13.48
N PRO A 106 -0.96 -1.46 -13.96
CA PRO A 106 -1.20 -0.04 -14.25
C PRO A 106 -2.27 0.24 -15.31
N ASP A 107 -2.50 -0.72 -16.22
CA ASP A 107 -3.60 -0.67 -17.22
C ASP A 107 -4.97 -1.00 -16.62
N GLY A 108 -5.00 -1.38 -15.34
CA GLY A 108 -6.19 -1.76 -14.59
C GLY A 108 -6.77 -3.12 -14.96
N LYS A 109 -6.15 -3.89 -15.86
CA LYS A 109 -6.74 -5.12 -16.39
C LYS A 109 -6.73 -6.27 -15.39
N PHE A 110 -5.62 -6.47 -14.68
CA PHE A 110 -5.47 -7.57 -13.75
C PHE A 110 -5.27 -7.11 -12.31
N VAL A 111 -5.87 -7.85 -11.39
CA VAL A 111 -5.57 -7.79 -9.95
C VAL A 111 -5.00 -9.12 -9.52
N TYR A 112 -3.85 -9.08 -8.86
CA TYR A 112 -3.20 -10.24 -8.26
C TYR A 112 -3.53 -10.25 -6.78
N LEU A 113 -4.29 -11.26 -6.36
CA LEU A 113 -4.89 -11.35 -5.05
C LEU A 113 -4.35 -12.54 -4.27
N PRO A 114 -3.57 -12.33 -3.20
CA PRO A 114 -3.07 -13.42 -2.37
C PRO A 114 -4.19 -14.07 -1.58
N LYS A 115 -4.16 -15.40 -1.51
CA LYS A 115 -5.06 -16.22 -0.67
C LYS A 115 -4.34 -16.58 0.62
N ARG A 116 -4.62 -15.86 1.70
CA ARG A 116 -3.91 -15.99 2.99
C ARG A 116 -3.86 -17.42 3.52
N HIS A 117 -4.98 -18.14 3.42
CA HIS A 117 -5.08 -19.53 3.82
C HIS A 117 -4.90 -20.52 2.65
N GLY A 118 -4.34 -20.02 1.55
CA GLY A 118 -4.03 -20.80 0.35
C GLY A 118 -2.52 -20.99 0.14
N ARG A 119 -2.18 -21.35 -1.10
CA ARG A 119 -0.79 -21.53 -1.55
C ARG A 119 -0.51 -20.76 -2.84
N GLY A 120 -1.03 -19.53 -2.98
CA GLY A 120 -0.79 -18.75 -4.17
C GLY A 120 -1.69 -17.54 -4.30
N TRP A 121 -1.64 -16.94 -5.48
CA TRP A 121 -2.39 -15.76 -5.88
C TRP A 121 -3.41 -16.11 -6.94
N ASP A 122 -4.64 -15.67 -6.75
CA ASP A 122 -5.62 -15.60 -7.82
C ASP A 122 -5.28 -14.42 -8.73
N VAL A 123 -5.35 -14.61 -10.04
CA VAL A 123 -5.27 -13.54 -11.03
C VAL A 123 -6.70 -13.25 -11.51
N ILE A 124 -7.16 -12.05 -11.20
CA ILE A 124 -8.51 -11.59 -11.53
C ILE A 124 -8.44 -10.68 -12.75
N ASP A 125 -9.15 -11.02 -13.82
CA ASP A 125 -9.42 -10.10 -14.91
C ASP A 125 -10.67 -9.29 -14.54
N VAL A 126 -10.49 -7.97 -14.38
CA VAL A 126 -11.56 -7.09 -13.88
C VAL A 126 -12.65 -6.83 -14.94
N ASP A 127 -12.30 -6.90 -16.22
CA ASP A 127 -13.27 -6.74 -17.32
C ASP A 127 -14.13 -7.98 -17.46
N LEU A 128 -13.53 -9.17 -17.28
CA LEU A 128 -14.24 -10.44 -17.26
C LEU A 128 -14.92 -10.75 -15.92
N ARG A 129 -14.56 -10.00 -14.86
CA ARG A 129 -15.08 -10.14 -13.48
C ARG A 129 -14.93 -11.55 -12.93
N LYS A 130 -13.79 -12.17 -13.16
CA LYS A 130 -13.52 -13.56 -12.74
C LYS A 130 -12.03 -13.81 -12.53
N VAL A 131 -11.75 -14.87 -11.76
CA VAL A 131 -10.40 -15.46 -11.68
C VAL A 131 -10.11 -16.14 -13.02
N VAL A 132 -8.99 -15.75 -13.65
CA VAL A 132 -8.56 -16.28 -14.95
C VAL A 132 -7.33 -17.15 -14.84
N ASP A 133 -6.53 -17.02 -13.78
CA ASP A 133 -5.34 -17.84 -13.54
C ASP A 133 -5.03 -17.91 -12.04
N TYR A 134 -4.09 -18.79 -11.69
CA TYR A 134 -3.60 -18.97 -10.32
C TYR A 134 -2.11 -19.20 -10.32
N ILE A 135 -1.37 -18.44 -9.49
CA ILE A 135 0.07 -18.56 -9.32
C ILE A 135 0.38 -19.32 -8.04
N PRO A 136 0.74 -20.61 -8.10
CA PRO A 136 1.07 -21.39 -6.91
C PRO A 136 2.46 -21.07 -6.40
N ILE A 137 2.64 -21.20 -5.08
CA ILE A 137 3.95 -21.17 -4.40
C ILE A 137 4.17 -22.44 -3.55
N PRO A 138 5.42 -22.82 -3.28
CA PRO A 138 5.74 -24.06 -2.56
C PRO A 138 5.16 -24.13 -1.15
N TYR A 139 5.11 -22.99 -0.44
CA TYR A 139 4.64 -22.89 0.94
C TYR A 139 3.47 -21.93 1.04
N GLY A 140 2.62 -22.11 2.07
CA GLY A 140 1.41 -21.34 2.24
C GLY A 140 1.59 -19.89 2.73
N ASN A 141 0.45 -19.28 3.01
CA ASN A 141 0.30 -17.92 3.53
C ASN A 141 0.81 -16.81 2.60
N PRO A 142 0.35 -16.77 1.32
CA PRO A 142 0.54 -15.57 0.49
C PRO A 142 0.02 -14.32 1.20
N HIS A 143 0.75 -13.21 1.10
CA HIS A 143 0.41 -12.05 1.90
C HIS A 143 0.48 -10.73 1.11
N ASN A 144 1.62 -10.39 0.53
CA ASN A 144 1.85 -9.09 -0.09
C ASN A 144 2.13 -9.20 -1.58
N THR A 145 1.65 -8.20 -2.29
CA THR A 145 1.76 -8.10 -3.74
C THR A 145 2.18 -6.71 -4.13
N TRP A 146 3.04 -6.58 -5.13
CA TRP A 146 3.49 -5.31 -5.69
C TRP A 146 3.65 -5.44 -7.20
N CYS A 147 3.17 -4.48 -7.97
CA CYS A 147 3.33 -4.44 -9.41
C CYS A 147 4.50 -3.54 -9.81
N SER A 148 5.31 -3.95 -10.79
CA SER A 148 6.30 -3.06 -11.39
C SER A 148 5.63 -1.86 -12.03
N LYS A 149 6.36 -0.75 -12.12
CA LYS A 149 5.82 0.50 -12.66
C LYS A 149 5.39 0.38 -14.12
N ASP A 150 6.06 -0.44 -14.90
CA ASP A 150 5.73 -0.71 -16.31
C ASP A 150 4.66 -1.79 -16.49
N GLY A 151 4.19 -2.41 -15.40
CA GLY A 151 3.14 -3.42 -15.40
C GLY A 151 3.56 -4.80 -15.92
N LYS A 152 4.85 -5.05 -16.14
CA LYS A 152 5.31 -6.33 -16.70
C LYS A 152 5.61 -7.39 -15.65
N LEU A 153 5.94 -6.97 -14.43
CA LEU A 153 6.31 -7.86 -13.34
C LEU A 153 5.37 -7.71 -12.15
N MET A 154 5.13 -8.83 -11.49
CA MET A 154 4.42 -8.88 -10.23
C MET A 154 5.32 -9.50 -9.17
N TYR A 155 5.51 -8.77 -8.07
CA TYR A 155 6.32 -9.20 -6.93
C TYR A 155 5.39 -9.77 -5.86
N LEU A 156 5.73 -10.97 -5.35
CA LEU A 156 4.84 -11.79 -4.54
C LEU A 156 5.57 -12.28 -3.28
N ALA A 157 5.10 -11.91 -2.11
CA ALA A 157 5.68 -12.30 -0.82
C ALA A 157 4.68 -13.07 0.05
N GLY A 158 5.16 -14.08 0.75
CA GLY A 158 4.34 -14.89 1.64
C GLY A 158 4.99 -15.14 2.99
N LEU A 159 4.17 -15.27 4.05
CA LEU A 159 4.60 -15.43 5.43
C LEU A 159 5.33 -16.76 5.70
N GLY A 160 5.11 -17.75 4.84
CA GLY A 160 5.74 -19.08 4.95
C GLY A 160 6.95 -19.23 4.02
N ASN A 161 7.55 -18.15 3.56
CA ASN A 161 8.65 -18.18 2.61
C ASN A 161 9.71 -17.15 2.95
N GLU A 162 10.96 -17.51 2.75
CA GLU A 162 12.13 -16.63 2.85
C GLU A 162 12.56 -16.01 1.51
N ASN A 163 11.76 -16.23 0.45
CA ASN A 163 12.03 -15.70 -0.89
C ASN A 163 10.89 -14.84 -1.38
N LEU A 164 11.23 -13.75 -2.06
CA LEU A 164 10.32 -12.99 -2.89
C LEU A 164 10.25 -13.64 -4.28
N TYR A 165 9.03 -13.87 -4.77
CA TYR A 165 8.81 -14.38 -6.11
C TYR A 165 8.55 -13.23 -7.08
N VAL A 166 9.05 -13.36 -8.29
CA VAL A 166 8.81 -12.43 -9.39
C VAL A 166 8.05 -13.20 -10.48
N ALA A 167 6.85 -12.75 -10.79
CA ALA A 167 6.03 -13.32 -11.85
C ALA A 167 5.97 -12.37 -13.06
N ASP A 168 5.94 -12.94 -14.25
CA ASP A 168 5.69 -12.23 -15.49
C ASP A 168 4.18 -12.05 -15.68
N VAL A 169 3.74 -10.81 -15.92
CA VAL A 169 2.32 -10.47 -16.04
C VAL A 169 1.69 -11.01 -17.32
N SER A 170 2.47 -11.18 -18.38
CA SER A 170 1.96 -11.68 -19.67
C SER A 170 1.65 -13.18 -19.65
N THR A 171 2.35 -13.93 -18.80
CA THR A 171 2.22 -15.38 -18.69
C THR A 171 1.61 -15.87 -17.38
N HIS A 172 1.50 -14.97 -16.39
CA HIS A 172 1.09 -15.26 -15.00
C HIS A 172 1.95 -16.35 -14.33
N LYS A 173 3.26 -16.44 -14.67
CA LYS A 173 4.16 -17.46 -14.13
C LYS A 173 5.33 -16.86 -13.39
N ILE A 174 5.75 -17.52 -12.31
CA ILE A 174 6.99 -17.17 -11.61
C ILE A 174 8.17 -17.42 -12.56
N ILE A 175 8.95 -16.39 -12.78
CA ILE A 175 10.15 -16.41 -13.65
C ILE A 175 11.44 -16.28 -12.86
N LYS A 176 11.38 -15.83 -11.58
CA LYS A 176 12.54 -15.59 -10.75
C LYS A 176 12.18 -15.62 -9.27
N THR A 177 13.17 -15.93 -8.42
CA THR A 177 13.14 -15.70 -6.98
C THR A 177 14.25 -14.75 -6.56
N VAL A 178 14.03 -14.01 -5.48
CA VAL A 178 15.00 -13.12 -4.84
C VAL A 178 15.14 -13.53 -3.38
N GLY A 179 16.37 -13.76 -2.94
CA GLY A 179 16.66 -14.25 -1.60
C GLY A 179 17.69 -15.40 -1.63
N PRO A 180 17.74 -16.31 -0.61
CA PRO A 180 16.87 -16.26 0.57
C PRO A 180 17.15 -15.04 1.46
N PHE A 181 16.09 -14.44 2.03
CA PHE A 181 16.19 -13.49 3.12
C PHE A 181 16.40 -14.25 4.44
N GLU A 182 16.90 -13.57 5.48
CA GLU A 182 17.35 -14.25 6.71
C GLU A 182 16.45 -13.96 7.91
N PRO A 183 15.32 -14.66 8.09
CA PRO A 183 14.53 -14.58 9.30
C PRO A 183 15.37 -14.93 10.52
N ASN A 184 15.21 -14.19 11.63
CA ASN A 184 15.90 -14.48 12.86
C ASN A 184 14.93 -15.00 13.94
N PRO A 185 14.75 -16.33 14.03
CA PRO A 185 13.86 -16.93 14.99
C PRO A 185 14.29 -16.78 16.45
N ASP A 186 15.61 -16.67 16.70
CA ASP A 186 16.16 -16.78 18.05
C ASP A 186 16.10 -15.47 18.84
N LYS A 187 15.84 -14.35 18.17
CA LYS A 187 15.56 -13.09 18.87
C LYS A 187 14.11 -13.03 19.35
N GLY A 188 13.69 -14.12 19.98
CA GLY A 188 12.39 -14.38 20.56
C GLY A 188 11.61 -13.15 20.95
N TRP A 189 10.65 -12.81 20.13
CA TRP A 189 9.67 -11.79 20.36
C TRP A 189 8.60 -12.39 21.26
N GLY A 190 8.68 -12.16 22.51
CA GLY A 190 7.94 -12.50 23.72
C GLY A 190 6.68 -13.39 23.68
N TRP A 191 6.07 -13.62 22.54
CA TRP A 191 4.86 -14.43 22.38
C TRP A 191 4.94 -15.46 21.23
N ILE A 192 6.07 -15.52 20.51
CA ILE A 192 6.29 -16.66 19.64
C ILE A 192 6.43 -17.86 20.59
N ASP A 193 5.42 -18.68 20.59
CA ASP A 193 5.51 -19.98 21.17
C ASP A 193 6.77 -20.65 20.61
N LYS A 194 7.70 -21.02 21.50
CA LYS A 194 8.93 -21.70 21.10
C LYS A 194 8.65 -23.03 20.38
N THR A 195 7.40 -23.48 20.41
CA THR A 195 6.90 -24.65 19.69
C THR A 195 6.46 -24.34 18.25
N TYR A 196 6.43 -23.04 17.82
CA TYR A 196 6.14 -22.72 16.44
C TYR A 196 7.33 -23.05 15.55
N ASP A 197 7.29 -24.20 14.94
CA ASP A 197 8.24 -24.72 13.96
C ASP A 197 7.82 -24.45 12.50
N GLY A 198 6.77 -23.66 12.32
CA GLY A 198 6.29 -23.22 11.00
C GLY A 198 7.33 -22.39 10.26
N PRO A 199 7.26 -22.37 8.91
CA PRO A 199 8.19 -21.61 8.10
C PRO A 199 8.12 -20.12 8.47
N LYS A 200 9.26 -19.52 8.69
CA LYS A 200 9.43 -18.09 8.94
C LYS A 200 9.60 -17.40 7.62
N GLY A 201 9.07 -16.20 7.51
CA GLY A 201 8.94 -15.61 6.20
C GLY A 201 9.24 -14.13 6.13
N ILE A 202 8.94 -13.63 5.00
CA ILE A 202 9.03 -12.23 4.68
C ILE A 202 7.65 -11.56 4.80
N ARG A 203 7.69 -10.30 5.19
CA ARG A 203 6.50 -9.48 5.45
C ARG A 203 6.32 -8.44 4.35
N PRO A 204 5.52 -7.39 4.59
CA PRO A 204 5.41 -6.31 3.63
C PRO A 204 6.76 -5.85 3.10
N PHE A 205 6.76 -5.48 1.86
CA PHE A 205 7.93 -5.02 1.14
C PHE A 205 7.58 -3.84 0.24
N ALA A 206 8.61 -3.11 -0.16
CA ALA A 206 8.55 -2.07 -1.19
C ALA A 206 9.55 -2.41 -2.30
N VAL A 207 9.29 -1.90 -3.49
CA VAL A 207 10.17 -2.03 -4.66
C VAL A 207 10.56 -0.64 -5.14
N SER A 208 11.82 -0.45 -5.50
CA SER A 208 12.27 0.81 -6.09
C SER A 208 11.62 1.04 -7.46
N ASN A 209 11.41 2.32 -7.84
CA ASN A 209 10.71 2.69 -9.08
C ASN A 209 11.42 2.25 -10.37
N ASP A 210 12.71 1.93 -10.26
CA ASP A 210 13.53 1.40 -11.35
C ASP A 210 13.56 -0.13 -11.41
N ASP A 211 12.79 -0.78 -10.52
CA ASP A 211 12.73 -2.24 -10.37
C ASP A 211 14.11 -2.91 -10.13
N LEU A 212 15.05 -2.17 -9.49
CA LEU A 212 16.39 -2.70 -9.19
C LEU A 212 16.47 -3.33 -7.80
N TYR A 213 15.75 -2.79 -6.82
CA TYR A 213 15.85 -3.21 -5.42
C TYR A 213 14.48 -3.46 -4.81
N CYS A 214 14.44 -4.41 -3.86
CA CYS A 214 13.35 -4.56 -2.92
C CYS A 214 13.84 -4.37 -1.48
N TYR A 215 12.97 -3.81 -0.66
CA TYR A 215 13.18 -3.56 0.77
C TYR A 215 12.13 -4.33 1.53
N ILE A 216 12.56 -5.31 2.33
CA ILE A 216 11.67 -6.35 2.85
C ILE A 216 11.77 -6.43 4.36
N ASN A 217 10.63 -6.39 5.04
CA ASN A 217 10.54 -6.78 6.43
C ASN A 217 10.62 -8.30 6.54
N VAL A 218 11.38 -8.77 7.51
CA VAL A 218 11.68 -10.19 7.71
C VAL A 218 11.34 -10.58 9.15
N ASP A 219 10.79 -11.77 9.34
CA ASP A 219 10.42 -12.26 10.68
C ASP A 219 11.60 -12.26 11.65
N GLY A 220 11.36 -11.76 12.87
CA GLY A 220 12.36 -11.66 13.92
C GLY A 220 13.37 -10.52 13.79
N ILE A 221 13.17 -9.60 12.83
CA ILE A 221 14.06 -8.47 12.58
C ILE A 221 13.37 -7.15 12.93
N LEU A 222 14.07 -6.29 13.65
CA LEU A 222 13.74 -4.89 13.83
C LEU A 222 14.53 -4.05 12.81
N GLY A 223 13.96 -3.87 11.63
CA GLY A 223 14.64 -3.30 10.48
C GLY A 223 14.09 -3.90 9.18
N TYR A 224 14.92 -3.92 8.16
CA TYR A 224 14.57 -4.51 6.85
C TYR A 224 15.79 -5.09 6.16
N GLU A 225 15.56 -5.95 5.19
CA GLU A 225 16.60 -6.47 4.32
C GLU A 225 16.45 -5.93 2.90
N ILE A 226 17.56 -5.92 2.16
CA ILE A 226 17.65 -5.40 0.80
C ILE A 226 17.93 -6.57 -0.15
N GLY A 227 17.14 -6.68 -1.22
CA GLY A 227 17.36 -7.61 -2.31
C GLY A 227 17.63 -6.91 -3.63
N ASP A 228 18.54 -7.44 -4.43
CA ASP A 228 18.79 -7.04 -5.82
C ASP A 228 17.87 -7.84 -6.75
N LEU A 229 16.91 -7.17 -7.36
CA LEU A 229 15.92 -7.78 -8.24
C LEU A 229 16.52 -8.26 -9.56
N ARG A 230 17.68 -7.75 -10.00
CA ARG A 230 18.35 -8.19 -11.22
C ARG A 230 19.07 -9.52 -11.00
N THR A 231 19.84 -9.60 -9.91
CA THR A 231 20.67 -10.79 -9.62
C THR A 231 19.92 -11.87 -8.83
N GLY A 232 18.79 -11.53 -8.21
CA GLY A 232 18.03 -12.41 -7.33
C GLY A 232 18.68 -12.62 -5.97
N LYS A 233 19.66 -11.80 -5.57
CA LYS A 233 20.44 -11.98 -4.34
C LYS A 233 20.00 -11.00 -3.25
N ARG A 234 20.01 -11.47 -2.01
CA ARG A 234 20.02 -10.61 -0.83
C ARG A 234 21.35 -9.84 -0.78
N LEU A 235 21.28 -8.54 -0.52
CA LEU A 235 22.45 -7.66 -0.42
C LEU A 235 22.88 -7.40 1.03
N GLY A 236 21.93 -7.34 1.97
CA GLY A 236 22.23 -7.05 3.37
C GLY A 236 21.00 -6.67 4.18
N ARG A 237 21.27 -6.21 5.39
CA ARG A 237 20.28 -5.82 6.39
C ARG A 237 20.55 -4.41 6.90
N VAL A 238 19.47 -3.70 7.23
CA VAL A 238 19.49 -2.41 7.90
C VAL A 238 18.69 -2.54 9.20
N ASP A 239 19.38 -2.42 10.34
CA ASP A 239 18.76 -2.52 11.66
C ASP A 239 18.33 -1.14 12.17
N ILE A 240 17.16 -1.08 12.84
CA ILE A 240 16.69 0.11 13.53
C ILE A 240 17.45 0.24 14.85
N GLN A 241 18.12 1.40 15.05
CA GLN A 241 18.93 1.70 16.21
C GLN A 241 18.15 2.38 17.32
N GLY A 242 18.49 2.10 18.58
CA GLY A 242 17.93 2.76 19.76
C GLY A 242 16.59 2.17 20.24
N PHE A 243 16.12 1.09 19.63
CA PHE A 243 14.85 0.43 19.94
C PHE A 243 14.96 -1.08 20.20
N GLU A 244 16.15 -1.57 20.39
CA GLU A 244 16.50 -2.99 20.53
C GLU A 244 15.82 -3.68 21.73
N LYS A 245 15.38 -2.90 22.71
CA LYS A 245 14.68 -3.40 23.90
C LYS A 245 13.17 -3.55 23.72
N LEU A 246 12.60 -2.99 22.66
CA LEU A 246 11.17 -3.15 22.38
C LEU A 246 10.87 -4.61 22.02
N ARG A 247 9.79 -5.11 22.57
CA ARG A 247 9.30 -6.48 22.39
C ARG A 247 7.79 -6.46 22.20
N GLY A 248 7.25 -7.46 21.55
CA GLY A 248 5.81 -7.62 21.31
C GLY A 248 5.42 -7.30 19.87
N GLY A 249 4.12 -7.30 19.60
CA GLY A 249 3.58 -7.16 18.26
C GLY A 249 3.54 -8.48 17.51
N HIS A 250 3.65 -8.43 16.21
CA HIS A 250 3.71 -9.59 15.32
C HIS A 250 5.05 -10.35 15.41
N LEU A 251 5.13 -11.49 14.73
CA LEU A 251 6.39 -12.21 14.47
C LEU A 251 7.45 -11.27 13.88
N THR A 252 7.02 -10.31 13.10
CA THR A 252 7.84 -9.23 12.57
C THR A 252 7.69 -8.00 13.44
N THR A 253 8.76 -7.56 14.06
CA THR A 253 8.78 -6.30 14.81
C THR A 253 8.68 -5.09 13.89
N SER A 254 9.26 -5.17 12.69
CA SER A 254 9.02 -4.24 11.59
C SER A 254 7.95 -4.84 10.69
N HIS A 255 6.76 -4.23 10.60
CA HIS A 255 5.65 -4.82 9.85
C HIS A 255 5.38 -4.12 8.52
N GLY A 256 5.43 -2.79 8.44
CA GLY A 256 5.27 -2.04 7.21
C GLY A 256 6.59 -1.41 6.76
N VAL A 257 6.87 -1.48 5.47
CA VAL A 257 7.97 -0.75 4.84
C VAL A 257 7.49 -0.15 3.54
N ASN A 258 7.90 1.08 3.27
CA ASN A 258 7.63 1.73 2.00
C ASN A 258 8.76 2.73 1.67
N ILE A 259 8.89 3.06 0.38
CA ILE A 259 9.86 4.04 -0.12
C ILE A 259 9.12 5.27 -0.60
N THR A 260 9.69 6.47 -0.35
CA THR A 260 9.11 7.72 -0.81
C THR A 260 8.99 7.77 -2.35
N PRO A 261 8.00 8.46 -2.91
CA PRO A 261 7.85 8.59 -4.36
C PRO A 261 9.09 9.16 -5.07
N ASP A 262 9.90 9.98 -4.38
CA ASP A 262 11.18 10.53 -4.89
C ASP A 262 12.37 9.58 -4.68
N GLN A 263 12.14 8.39 -4.10
CA GLN A 263 13.13 7.32 -3.90
C GLN A 263 14.30 7.67 -2.97
N LYS A 264 14.12 8.63 -2.06
CA LYS A 264 15.21 9.07 -1.17
C LYS A 264 15.13 8.53 0.24
N GLU A 265 13.93 8.19 0.70
CA GLU A 265 13.73 7.72 2.07
C GLU A 265 12.96 6.40 2.10
N ILE A 266 13.39 5.51 2.98
CA ILE A 266 12.66 4.32 3.37
C ILE A 266 12.04 4.55 4.73
N TRP A 267 10.73 4.29 4.83
CA TRP A 267 9.95 4.43 6.05
C TRP A 267 9.53 3.04 6.53
N VAL A 268 9.79 2.77 7.81
CA VAL A 268 9.56 1.44 8.41
C VAL A 268 8.68 1.58 9.65
N SER A 269 7.59 0.84 9.71
CA SER A 269 6.74 0.77 10.90
C SER A 269 7.33 -0.16 11.95
N ASN A 270 7.20 0.23 13.22
CA ASN A 270 7.59 -0.59 14.35
C ASN A 270 6.32 -1.11 15.05
N ASP A 271 6.01 -2.39 14.88
CA ASP A 271 4.83 -3.00 15.47
C ASP A 271 4.99 -3.33 16.96
N ALA A 272 6.22 -3.31 17.48
CA ALA A 272 6.49 -3.46 18.92
C ALA A 272 6.23 -2.17 19.71
N GLY A 273 6.09 -1.02 19.03
CA GLY A 273 5.83 0.27 19.64
C GLY A 273 5.21 1.26 18.66
N PRO A 274 4.71 2.40 19.15
CA PRO A 274 4.07 3.40 18.31
C PRO A 274 5.12 4.27 17.61
N TYR A 275 5.90 3.69 16.72
CA TYR A 275 6.97 4.43 16.03
C TYR A 275 7.00 4.12 14.54
N VAL A 276 7.41 5.12 13.77
CA VAL A 276 7.90 4.99 12.39
C VAL A 276 9.33 5.46 12.35
N HIS A 277 10.19 4.70 11.69
CA HIS A 277 11.61 5.00 11.51
C HIS A 277 11.87 5.36 10.06
N VAL A 278 12.70 6.38 9.84
CA VAL A 278 13.00 6.91 8.51
C VAL A 278 14.48 6.78 8.24
N PHE A 279 14.80 6.27 7.07
CA PHE A 279 16.17 6.08 6.60
C PHE A 279 16.41 6.86 5.32
N ASP A 280 17.55 7.55 5.25
CA ASP A 280 18.11 8.05 3.99
C ASP A 280 18.69 6.85 3.22
N CYS A 281 18.09 6.52 2.08
CA CYS A 281 18.56 5.43 1.21
C CYS A 281 19.39 5.92 0.01
N THR A 282 19.72 7.20 -0.04
CA THR A 282 20.63 7.75 -1.07
C THR A 282 22.10 7.47 -0.76
N VAL A 283 22.40 7.03 0.46
CA VAL A 283 23.74 6.67 0.93
C VAL A 283 23.82 5.18 1.29
N THR A 284 25.03 4.62 1.25
CA THR A 284 25.29 3.24 1.62
C THR A 284 26.39 3.16 2.69
N PRO A 285 26.14 2.53 3.85
CA PRO A 285 24.85 1.94 4.27
C PRO A 285 23.76 3.01 4.49
N HIS A 286 22.49 2.60 4.39
CA HIS A 286 21.35 3.50 4.65
C HIS A 286 21.44 4.06 6.07
N GLN A 287 21.14 5.35 6.24
CA GLN A 287 21.26 6.05 7.52
C GLN A 287 19.89 6.31 8.14
N GLN A 288 19.69 5.92 9.39
CA GLN A 288 18.50 6.28 10.17
C GLN A 288 18.53 7.79 10.49
N ILE A 289 17.58 8.54 9.94
CA ILE A 289 17.54 10.00 10.04
C ILE A 289 16.41 10.53 10.94
N ALA A 290 15.39 9.72 11.21
CA ALA A 290 14.31 10.12 12.10
C ALA A 290 13.63 8.93 12.77
N ASN A 291 13.06 9.18 13.96
CA ASN A 291 12.18 8.31 14.71
C ASN A 291 10.93 9.11 15.10
N ILE A 292 9.80 8.77 14.56
CA ILE A 292 8.55 9.50 14.73
C ILE A 292 7.66 8.71 15.68
N LYS A 293 7.36 9.29 16.83
CA LYS A 293 6.40 8.68 17.77
C LYS A 293 4.98 8.97 17.29
N LEU A 294 4.20 7.93 17.15
CA LEU A 294 2.81 7.97 16.75
C LEU A 294 1.87 7.99 17.96
N ASN A 295 0.61 8.31 17.72
CA ASN A 295 -0.42 8.26 18.76
C ASN A 295 -0.83 6.82 19.11
N ARG A 296 -0.67 5.87 18.16
CA ARG A 296 -1.02 4.45 18.31
C ARG A 296 0.01 3.56 17.62
N LYS A 297 -0.06 2.27 17.87
CA LYS A 297 0.71 1.27 17.11
C LYS A 297 0.33 1.31 15.64
N ASN A 298 1.25 0.88 14.80
CA ASN A 298 1.03 0.83 13.37
C ASN A 298 1.70 -0.39 12.73
N GLY A 299 1.08 -0.92 11.67
CA GLY A 299 1.59 -2.05 10.89
C GLY A 299 1.79 -1.74 9.40
N TRP A 300 1.36 -0.58 8.91
CA TRP A 300 1.40 -0.23 7.49
C TRP A 300 1.79 1.22 7.28
N ILE A 301 2.35 1.51 6.10
CA ILE A 301 2.74 2.85 5.68
C ILE A 301 2.37 3.02 4.21
N SER A 302 1.65 4.09 3.91
CA SER A 302 1.33 4.54 2.56
C SER A 302 1.72 6.00 2.38
N PHE A 303 1.92 6.44 1.14
CA PHE A 303 2.23 7.83 0.80
C PHE A 303 1.11 8.46 -0.02
N SER A 304 0.97 9.78 0.10
CA SER A 304 0.24 10.56 -0.89
C SER A 304 0.96 10.52 -2.24
N ILE A 305 0.22 10.71 -3.33
CA ILE A 305 0.76 10.66 -4.71
C ILE A 305 1.94 11.63 -4.92
N ASP A 306 1.91 12.79 -4.26
CA ASP A 306 2.98 13.79 -4.32
C ASP A 306 4.10 13.57 -3.28
N GLY A 307 3.99 12.53 -2.45
CA GLY A 307 4.95 12.25 -1.37
C GLY A 307 4.93 13.23 -0.20
N LYS A 308 4.00 14.19 -0.17
CA LYS A 308 3.93 15.22 0.88
C LYS A 308 3.46 14.65 2.23
N TYR A 309 2.58 13.67 2.18
CA TYR A 309 1.98 13.06 3.37
C TYR A 309 2.26 11.57 3.44
N VAL A 310 2.39 11.08 4.66
CA VAL A 310 2.56 9.68 5.00
C VAL A 310 1.41 9.26 5.90
N TYR A 311 0.86 8.10 5.60
CA TYR A 311 -0.31 7.52 6.27
C TYR A 311 0.07 6.19 6.93
N PRO A 312 0.58 6.21 8.18
CA PRO A 312 0.69 5.00 8.97
C PRO A 312 -0.69 4.51 9.39
N SER A 313 -0.84 3.20 9.59
CA SER A 313 -2.14 2.60 9.97
C SER A 313 -2.69 3.04 11.31
N SER A 314 -1.89 3.74 12.13
CA SER A 314 -2.34 4.41 13.36
C SER A 314 -3.39 5.51 13.12
N GLY A 315 -3.61 5.91 11.86
CA GLY A 315 -4.46 7.03 11.49
C GLY A 315 -3.76 8.39 11.59
N ASP A 316 -2.52 8.46 12.04
CA ASP A 316 -1.75 9.70 12.00
C ASP A 316 -1.49 10.12 10.54
N VAL A 317 -1.53 11.41 10.26
CA VAL A 317 -1.05 12.00 9.01
C VAL A 317 0.25 12.72 9.29
N ILE A 318 1.32 12.26 8.66
CA ILE A 318 2.65 12.85 8.87
C ILE A 318 3.03 13.68 7.64
N ASN A 319 3.49 14.90 7.84
CA ASN A 319 4.15 15.64 6.78
C ASN A 319 5.55 15.05 6.56
N ALA A 320 5.79 14.52 5.36
CA ALA A 320 7.02 13.78 5.03
C ALA A 320 8.29 14.63 5.16
N GLN A 321 8.23 15.92 4.84
CA GLN A 321 9.38 16.82 4.93
C GLN A 321 9.73 17.18 6.37
N THR A 322 8.71 17.57 7.17
CA THR A 322 8.93 18.03 8.54
C THR A 322 8.97 16.92 9.58
N LYS A 323 8.57 15.70 9.20
CA LYS A 323 8.45 14.52 10.08
C LYS A 323 7.47 14.73 11.25
N LYS A 324 6.52 15.68 11.11
CA LYS A 324 5.53 16.02 12.14
C LYS A 324 4.15 15.49 11.80
N ILE A 325 3.43 15.03 12.82
CA ILE A 325 2.00 14.71 12.70
C ILE A 325 1.24 16.03 12.49
N VAL A 326 0.39 16.08 11.45
CA VAL A 326 -0.36 17.27 11.04
C VAL A 326 -1.87 17.08 11.05
N ALA A 327 -2.35 15.84 11.09
CA ALA A 327 -3.77 15.50 11.20
C ALA A 327 -3.93 14.09 11.77
N GLN A 328 -5.17 13.73 12.13
CA GLN A 328 -5.56 12.42 12.63
C GLN A 328 -6.79 11.92 11.86
N LEU A 329 -6.68 10.71 11.33
CA LEU A 329 -7.75 9.96 10.68
C LEU A 329 -8.25 8.85 11.61
N ILE A 330 -9.20 8.06 11.15
CA ILE A 330 -9.48 6.75 11.75
C ILE A 330 -8.28 5.81 11.56
N GLU A 331 -8.16 4.83 12.44
CA GLU A 331 -7.21 3.73 12.25
C GLU A 331 -7.58 2.91 11.02
N SER A 332 -6.61 2.65 10.15
CA SER A 332 -6.79 1.76 9.01
C SER A 332 -5.46 1.34 8.41
N GLU A 333 -5.36 0.08 8.06
CA GLU A 333 -4.22 -0.45 7.32
C GLU A 333 -4.27 -0.11 5.81
N LYS A 334 -5.43 0.29 5.30
CA LYS A 334 -5.67 0.37 3.85
C LYS A 334 -6.22 1.73 3.46
N VAL A 335 -5.37 2.47 2.76
CA VAL A 335 -5.70 3.79 2.23
C VAL A 335 -5.26 3.91 0.77
N VAL A 336 -5.99 4.68 -0.01
CA VAL A 336 -5.61 5.05 -1.38
C VAL A 336 -6.02 6.49 -1.67
N GLU A 337 -5.11 7.29 -2.24
CA GLU A 337 -5.42 8.61 -2.76
C GLU A 337 -6.00 8.48 -4.17
N ILE A 338 -7.11 9.17 -4.43
CA ILE A 338 -7.70 9.32 -5.76
C ILE A 338 -7.84 10.80 -6.05
N GLN A 339 -7.37 11.22 -7.23
CA GLN A 339 -7.49 12.60 -7.70
C GLN A 339 -8.62 12.69 -8.72
N PHE A 340 -9.44 13.73 -8.57
CA PHE A 340 -10.57 14.00 -9.45
C PHE A 340 -10.45 15.36 -10.12
N GLU A 341 -10.93 15.43 -11.34
CA GLU A 341 -11.14 16.67 -12.08
C GLU A 341 -12.53 16.63 -12.67
N HIS A 342 -13.35 17.65 -12.39
CA HIS A 342 -14.76 17.70 -12.80
C HIS A 342 -15.56 16.44 -12.44
N GLY A 343 -15.30 15.87 -11.27
CA GLY A 343 -15.96 14.66 -10.77
C GLY A 343 -15.54 13.36 -11.45
N LYS A 344 -14.53 13.37 -12.33
CA LYS A 344 -13.95 12.18 -12.95
C LYS A 344 -12.60 11.88 -12.30
N ALA A 345 -12.39 10.63 -11.92
CA ALA A 345 -11.08 10.18 -11.46
C ALA A 345 -10.05 10.28 -12.59
N ILE A 346 -8.90 10.90 -12.29
CA ILE A 346 -7.82 11.15 -13.26
C ILE A 346 -6.51 10.48 -12.87
N ARG A 347 -6.32 10.23 -11.57
CA ARG A 347 -5.10 9.61 -11.05
C ARG A 347 -5.39 8.87 -9.75
N VAL A 348 -4.68 7.77 -9.54
CA VAL A 348 -4.76 6.97 -8.32
C VAL A 348 -3.37 6.80 -7.72
N GLY A 349 -3.31 6.76 -6.40
CA GLY A 349 -2.11 6.39 -5.68
C GLY A 349 -1.81 4.91 -5.87
N THR A 350 -0.53 4.60 -5.94
CA THR A 350 -0.05 3.24 -5.75
C THR A 350 0.19 3.01 -4.26
N ARG A 351 0.16 1.76 -3.86
CA ARG A 351 0.41 1.36 -2.49
C ARG A 351 1.73 1.89 -1.95
#